data_c0b29e39fd83c81cca2f57513ed737df
#
_entry.id   c0b29e39fd83c81cca2f57513ed737df
#
_cell.length_a   1.000
_cell.length_b   1.000
_cell.length_c   1.000
_cell.angle_alpha   90.00
_cell.angle_beta   90.00
_cell.angle_gamma   90.00
#
_symmetry.space_group_name_H-M   'P 1'
#
loop_
_entity.id
_entity.type
_entity.pdbx_description
1 polymer ?
#
loop_
_entity_poly.entity_id
_entity_poly.type
_entity_poly.pdbx_seq_one_letter_code
_entity_poly.pdbx_strand_id
1 'polypeptide(L)'
;MKKKIICLFIILGSALNLPTFSHAATWYIRGSISGELSRSSDFFDRDSTATTPPALFGTTPGSDGRSIGAYGDFGRFLGLEGSVGAYVLPWLRMDLSHNYRPHMEYSGQANFAGVPGAQPVYATASSLSLMCNIFIEPMRLAGFSPGRLRPYLGGGLGLAYNRIDGMTYLFPGLKVHKISITPSGEKTNRAFMVTVGTLIALSQRVFLDVAYRYTDLGRVRTEAGRMYMNNLPAGIEISETRTRLGSHGIFLGLGYSF
;
A
#
# COMPACT_ATOMS: atom_id res chain seq x y z
N MET A 1 5.51 23.13 7.54
CA MET A 1 5.72 21.83 8.22
C MET A 1 6.68 20.88 7.47
N LYS A 2 7.85 21.35 6.97
CA LYS A 2 8.78 20.57 6.12
C LYS A 2 10.02 20.02 6.85
N LYS A 3 10.11 20.06 8.20
CA LYS A 3 11.33 19.72 8.95
C LYS A 3 11.31 18.38 9.72
N LYS A 4 10.25 17.59 9.68
CA LYS A 4 10.16 16.34 10.48
C LYS A 4 10.57 15.05 9.74
N ILE A 5 10.77 15.10 8.41
CA ILE A 5 11.12 13.90 7.63
C ILE A 5 12.63 13.64 7.60
N ILE A 6 13.46 14.65 7.81
CA ILE A 6 14.93 14.53 7.70
C ILE A 6 15.55 13.84 8.94
N CYS A 7 14.90 13.87 10.10
CA CYS A 7 15.46 13.23 11.31
C CYS A 7 15.33 11.70 11.35
N LEU A 8 14.53 11.06 10.50
CA LEU A 8 14.37 9.60 10.52
C LEU A 8 15.55 8.87 9.84
N PHE A 9 16.28 9.54 8.96
CA PHE A 9 17.44 8.95 8.26
C PHE A 9 18.74 8.92 9.08
N ILE A 10 18.85 9.70 10.15
CA ILE A 10 20.11 9.81 10.93
C ILE A 10 20.16 8.79 12.08
N ILE A 11 19.04 8.27 12.55
CA ILE A 11 18.99 7.32 13.67
C ILE A 11 19.34 5.88 13.27
N LEU A 12 19.29 5.54 11.97
CA LEU A 12 19.65 4.19 11.50
C LEU A 12 21.18 3.98 11.35
N GLY A 13 21.98 5.01 11.48
CA GLY A 13 23.45 4.93 11.30
C GLY A 13 24.24 4.49 12.54
N SER A 14 23.66 4.49 13.73
CA SER A 14 24.43 4.34 14.97
C SER A 14 24.16 3.06 15.80
N ALA A 15 23.34 2.13 15.29
CA ALA A 15 22.94 0.92 16.03
C ALA A 15 23.39 -0.41 15.39
N LEU A 16 24.27 -0.39 14.39
CA LEU A 16 24.77 -1.61 13.75
C LEU A 16 26.12 -2.07 14.36
N ASN A 17 26.15 -2.30 15.68
CA ASN A 17 27.03 -3.34 16.21
C ASN A 17 26.42 -4.70 15.85
N LEU A 18 26.48 -5.05 14.57
CA LEU A 18 26.13 -6.40 14.14
C LEU A 18 27.15 -7.36 14.74
N PRO A 19 26.69 -8.48 15.34
CA PRO A 19 27.61 -9.52 15.77
C PRO A 19 28.47 -9.92 14.55
N THR A 20 29.77 -10.03 14.75
CA THR A 20 30.72 -10.51 13.76
C THR A 20 30.38 -11.97 13.45
N PHE A 21 29.48 -12.21 12.51
CA PHE A 21 29.27 -13.53 11.96
C PHE A 21 30.55 -13.90 11.18
N SER A 22 31.21 -14.94 11.62
CA SER A 22 32.49 -15.47 11.07
C SER A 22 32.40 -16.01 9.63
N HIS A 23 31.27 -15.88 8.94
CA HIS A 23 31.12 -16.11 7.51
C HIS A 23 30.90 -14.75 6.84
N ALA A 24 31.73 -14.43 5.85
CA ALA A 24 31.55 -13.21 5.07
C ALA A 24 30.14 -13.19 4.49
N ALA A 25 29.29 -12.33 5.06
CA ALA A 25 27.92 -12.18 4.59
C ALA A 25 27.95 -11.67 3.14
N THR A 26 27.35 -12.41 2.23
CA THR A 26 27.22 -11.97 0.83
C THR A 26 26.11 -10.92 0.78
N TRP A 27 26.49 -9.68 0.56
CA TRP A 27 25.56 -8.56 0.42
C TRP A 27 25.00 -8.49 -1.00
N TYR A 28 23.83 -7.92 -1.14
CA TYR A 28 23.25 -7.62 -2.44
C TYR A 28 22.41 -6.33 -2.41
N ILE A 29 22.29 -5.73 -3.59
CA ILE A 29 21.30 -4.69 -3.87
C ILE A 29 20.36 -5.22 -4.95
N ARG A 30 19.10 -4.75 -4.92
CA ARG A 30 18.10 -5.15 -5.90
C ARG A 30 17.19 -3.95 -6.21
N GLY A 31 16.96 -3.71 -7.50
CA GLY A 31 15.90 -2.84 -7.99
C GLY A 31 14.78 -3.67 -8.62
N SER A 32 13.53 -3.34 -8.36
CA SER A 32 12.38 -4.09 -8.89
C SER A 32 11.28 -3.16 -9.35
N ILE A 33 10.51 -3.64 -10.33
CA ILE A 33 9.23 -3.07 -10.73
C ILE A 33 8.13 -4.09 -10.41
N SER A 34 6.92 -3.61 -10.15
CA SER A 34 5.77 -4.48 -9.91
C SER A 34 4.54 -4.02 -10.67
N GLY A 35 3.75 -4.99 -11.13
CA GLY A 35 2.37 -4.81 -11.53
C GLY A 35 1.47 -5.39 -10.44
N GLU A 36 0.67 -4.54 -9.80
CA GLU A 36 -0.15 -4.91 -8.65
C GLU A 36 -1.63 -4.71 -8.94
N LEU A 37 -2.46 -5.53 -8.28
CA LEU A 37 -3.93 -5.45 -8.27
C LEU A 37 -4.38 -5.14 -6.85
N SER A 38 -5.21 -4.13 -6.69
CA SER A 38 -5.88 -3.85 -5.42
C SER A 38 -6.87 -4.94 -5.07
N ARG A 39 -7.04 -5.18 -3.77
CA ARG A 39 -8.25 -5.81 -3.25
C ARG A 39 -9.37 -4.79 -3.14
N SER A 40 -10.62 -5.25 -2.93
CA SER A 40 -11.74 -4.38 -2.56
C SER A 40 -11.34 -3.44 -1.42
N SER A 41 -11.65 -2.15 -1.57
CA SER A 41 -11.25 -1.05 -0.70
C SER A 41 -12.45 -0.15 -0.44
N ASP A 42 -13.46 -0.70 0.23
CA ASP A 42 -14.70 0.02 0.50
C ASP A 42 -14.49 1.08 1.59
N PHE A 43 -14.92 2.30 1.32
CA PHE A 43 -14.82 3.43 2.24
C PHE A 43 -16.05 3.56 3.10
N PHE A 44 -15.82 3.64 4.42
CA PHE A 44 -16.83 3.89 5.44
C PHE A 44 -16.36 4.99 6.39
N ASP A 45 -17.30 5.60 7.11
CA ASP A 45 -16.96 6.50 8.20
C ASP A 45 -16.08 5.76 9.23
N ARG A 46 -15.17 6.49 9.85
CA ARG A 46 -14.45 5.97 11.03
C ARG A 46 -15.41 5.74 12.18
N ASP A 47 -16.34 6.67 12.37
CA ASP A 47 -17.43 6.63 13.34
C ASP A 47 -18.70 7.12 12.64
N SER A 48 -19.58 6.19 12.32
CA SER A 48 -20.85 6.47 11.63
C SER A 48 -21.88 7.22 12.51
N THR A 49 -21.61 7.33 13.81
CA THR A 49 -22.45 8.07 14.76
C THR A 49 -21.93 9.47 15.05
N ALA A 50 -20.80 9.87 14.46
CA ALA A 50 -20.19 11.17 14.68
C ALA A 50 -21.15 12.31 14.30
N THR A 51 -21.24 13.32 15.15
CA THR A 51 -22.09 14.50 14.96
C THR A 51 -21.32 15.80 14.84
N THR A 52 -20.07 15.85 15.30
CA THR A 52 -19.23 17.06 15.32
C THR A 52 -17.76 16.70 15.03
N PRO A 53 -17.29 16.83 13.79
CA PRO A 53 -18.07 17.00 12.57
C PRO A 53 -18.91 15.76 12.25
N PRO A 54 -20.02 15.92 11.52
CA PRO A 54 -20.92 14.79 11.23
C PRO A 54 -20.28 13.75 10.33
N ALA A 55 -20.70 12.50 10.48
CA ALA A 55 -20.36 11.41 9.59
C ALA A 55 -20.81 11.73 8.15
N LEU A 56 -20.02 11.32 7.15
CA LEU A 56 -20.36 11.51 5.74
C LEU A 56 -21.49 10.57 5.31
N PHE A 57 -21.40 9.32 5.73
CA PHE A 57 -22.34 8.25 5.37
C PHE A 57 -23.42 8.08 6.44
N GLY A 58 -23.05 8.05 7.71
CA GLY A 58 -23.99 7.85 8.83
C GLY A 58 -24.34 6.37 9.07
N THR A 59 -25.45 6.14 9.75
CA THR A 59 -25.88 4.80 10.20
C THR A 59 -27.06 4.22 9.41
N THR A 60 -27.71 5.02 8.55
CA THR A 60 -28.85 4.56 7.75
C THR A 60 -28.38 3.56 6.69
N PRO A 61 -29.19 2.55 6.34
CA PRO A 61 -28.88 1.69 5.19
C PRO A 61 -28.79 2.49 3.90
N GLY A 62 -27.90 2.06 3.01
CA GLY A 62 -27.79 2.61 1.66
C GLY A 62 -28.98 2.26 0.78
N SER A 63 -29.02 2.84 -0.42
CA SER A 63 -30.09 2.64 -1.42
C SER A 63 -30.25 1.18 -1.85
N ASP A 64 -29.21 0.37 -1.66
CA ASP A 64 -29.14 -1.07 -1.98
C ASP A 64 -29.35 -1.98 -0.75
N GLY A 65 -29.70 -1.42 0.41
CA GLY A 65 -29.90 -2.13 1.67
C GLY A 65 -28.64 -2.54 2.40
N ARG A 66 -27.44 -2.31 1.82
CA ARG A 66 -26.15 -2.53 2.49
C ARG A 66 -25.82 -1.35 3.43
N SER A 67 -24.75 -1.50 4.22
CA SER A 67 -24.20 -0.37 4.96
C SER A 67 -23.90 0.77 3.98
N ILE A 68 -24.23 2.00 4.38
CA ILE A 68 -23.94 3.15 3.53
C ILE A 68 -22.44 3.40 3.46
N GLY A 69 -21.90 3.63 2.26
CA GLY A 69 -20.47 3.77 2.01
C GLY A 69 -20.14 3.98 0.54
N ALA A 70 -18.85 3.96 0.19
CA ALA A 70 -18.38 3.94 -1.19
C ALA A 70 -17.65 2.62 -1.45
N TYR A 71 -18.18 1.81 -2.34
CA TYR A 71 -17.73 0.46 -2.68
C TYR A 71 -16.89 0.49 -3.94
N GLY A 72 -15.66 -0.01 -3.89
CA GLY A 72 -14.74 0.01 -5.02
C GLY A 72 -13.36 -0.54 -4.69
N ASP A 73 -12.41 -0.23 -5.56
CA ASP A 73 -11.02 -0.60 -5.40
C ASP A 73 -10.06 0.39 -6.09
N PHE A 74 -8.75 0.18 -5.89
CA PHE A 74 -7.71 0.99 -6.54
C PHE A 74 -7.22 0.40 -7.87
N GLY A 75 -7.93 -0.57 -8.44
CA GLY A 75 -7.62 -1.13 -9.74
C GLY A 75 -6.22 -1.74 -9.85
N ARG A 76 -5.60 -1.49 -11.00
CA ARG A 76 -4.23 -1.90 -11.32
C ARG A 76 -3.29 -0.73 -11.18
N PHE A 77 -2.12 -0.98 -10.60
CA PHE A 77 -1.11 0.06 -10.44
C PHE A 77 0.30 -0.53 -10.50
N LEU A 78 1.28 0.36 -10.69
CA LEU A 78 2.69 0.02 -10.73
C LEU A 78 3.36 0.36 -9.40
N GLY A 79 4.38 -0.43 -9.04
CA GLY A 79 5.27 -0.15 -7.92
C GLY A 79 6.73 -0.18 -8.35
N LEU A 80 7.55 0.60 -7.65
CA LEU A 80 9.00 0.66 -7.78
C LEU A 80 9.61 0.28 -6.45
N GLU A 81 10.53 -0.67 -6.43
CA GLU A 81 11.18 -1.13 -5.21
C GLU A 81 12.70 -1.08 -5.33
N GLY A 82 13.36 -0.59 -4.29
CA GLY A 82 14.80 -0.75 -4.06
C GLY A 82 15.02 -1.51 -2.77
N SER A 83 15.98 -2.43 -2.74
CA SER A 83 16.34 -3.15 -1.53
C SER A 83 17.84 -3.36 -1.39
N VAL A 84 18.28 -3.45 -0.14
CA VAL A 84 19.63 -3.87 0.25
C VAL A 84 19.49 -5.02 1.23
N GLY A 85 20.25 -6.08 1.04
CA GLY A 85 20.15 -7.28 1.87
C GLY A 85 21.43 -8.08 1.94
N ALA A 86 21.38 -9.14 2.74
CA ALA A 86 22.49 -10.06 2.92
C ALA A 86 21.99 -11.50 3.13
N TYR A 87 22.81 -12.45 2.72
CA TYR A 87 22.69 -13.83 3.15
C TYR A 87 23.24 -13.98 4.55
N VAL A 88 22.38 -14.23 5.52
CA VAL A 88 22.73 -14.49 6.93
C VAL A 88 23.19 -15.93 7.10
N LEU A 89 22.52 -16.85 6.36
CA LEU A 89 22.88 -18.26 6.22
C LEU A 89 22.79 -18.63 4.74
N PRO A 90 23.39 -19.73 4.29
CA PRO A 90 23.32 -20.13 2.88
C PRO A 90 21.89 -20.24 2.31
N TRP A 91 20.91 -20.54 3.15
CA TRP A 91 19.50 -20.71 2.81
C TRP A 91 18.59 -19.57 3.33
N LEU A 92 19.15 -18.60 4.12
CA LEU A 92 18.41 -17.51 4.77
C LEU A 92 18.99 -16.18 4.34
N ARG A 93 18.17 -15.34 3.73
CA ARG A 93 18.52 -13.96 3.43
C ARG A 93 17.54 -12.98 4.09
N MET A 94 18.04 -11.81 4.41
CA MET A 94 17.27 -10.69 4.95
C MET A 94 17.53 -9.46 4.10
N ASP A 95 16.50 -8.64 3.91
CA ASP A 95 16.70 -7.34 3.29
C ASP A 95 15.83 -6.24 3.93
N LEU A 96 16.26 -5.01 3.71
CA LEU A 96 15.48 -3.81 3.90
C LEU A 96 15.05 -3.31 2.54
N SER A 97 13.76 -3.20 2.31
CA SER A 97 13.21 -2.72 1.05
C SER A 97 12.38 -1.46 1.24
N HIS A 98 12.48 -0.59 0.25
CA HIS A 98 11.68 0.61 0.10
C HIS A 98 10.86 0.47 -1.18
N ASN A 99 9.54 0.55 -1.07
CA ASN A 99 8.63 0.40 -2.21
C ASN A 99 7.75 1.65 -2.34
N TYR A 100 7.67 2.19 -3.54
CA TYR A 100 6.89 3.37 -3.88
C TYR A 100 5.84 3.06 -4.95
N ARG A 101 4.59 3.40 -4.66
CA ARG A 101 3.41 3.30 -5.54
C ARG A 101 2.90 4.70 -5.79
N PRO A 102 3.32 5.35 -6.88
CA PRO A 102 3.06 6.77 -7.10
C PRO A 102 1.61 7.11 -7.39
N HIS A 103 0.89 6.21 -8.03
CA HIS A 103 -0.42 6.48 -8.58
C HIS A 103 -1.30 5.26 -8.51
N MET A 104 -2.34 5.33 -7.69
CA MET A 104 -3.37 4.32 -7.52
C MET A 104 -4.71 5.01 -7.66
N GLU A 105 -5.46 4.68 -8.71
CA GLU A 105 -6.75 5.28 -9.01
C GLU A 105 -7.87 4.49 -8.35
N TYR A 106 -8.56 5.11 -7.40
CA TYR A 106 -9.77 4.55 -6.83
C TYR A 106 -10.94 4.78 -7.76
N SER A 107 -11.69 3.73 -8.04
CA SER A 107 -12.96 3.80 -8.75
C SER A 107 -14.00 2.98 -8.00
N GLY A 108 -15.13 3.59 -7.70
CA GLY A 108 -16.19 2.97 -6.93
C GLY A 108 -17.55 3.63 -7.13
N GLN A 109 -18.51 3.18 -6.34
CA GLN A 109 -19.86 3.74 -6.29
C GLN A 109 -20.31 3.89 -4.85
N ALA A 110 -20.85 5.07 -4.53
CA ALA A 110 -21.54 5.29 -3.26
C ALA A 110 -23.01 4.80 -3.38
N ASN A 111 -23.61 4.49 -2.24
CA ASN A 111 -24.98 4.03 -2.16
C ASN A 111 -25.84 4.94 -1.27
N PHE A 112 -25.68 6.29 -1.40
CA PHE A 112 -26.47 7.24 -0.61
C PHE A 112 -27.97 7.02 -0.84
N ALA A 113 -28.73 6.92 0.27
CA ALA A 113 -30.18 6.79 0.22
C ALA A 113 -30.84 8.09 -0.32
N GLY A 114 -31.94 7.92 -1.04
CA GLY A 114 -32.70 9.06 -1.57
C GLY A 114 -32.05 9.75 -2.79
N VAL A 115 -30.91 9.27 -3.28
CA VAL A 115 -30.28 9.76 -4.50
C VAL A 115 -30.48 8.74 -5.62
N PRO A 116 -31.22 9.11 -6.70
CA PRO A 116 -31.48 8.18 -7.79
C PRO A 116 -30.24 7.93 -8.65
N GLY A 117 -30.13 6.70 -9.17
CA GLY A 117 -29.10 6.31 -10.13
C GLY A 117 -27.74 6.00 -9.51
N ALA A 118 -26.75 5.76 -10.37
CA ALA A 118 -25.39 5.50 -9.97
C ALA A 118 -24.74 6.74 -9.36
N GLN A 119 -23.88 6.54 -8.37
CA GLN A 119 -23.16 7.59 -7.66
C GLN A 119 -21.64 7.31 -7.74
N PRO A 120 -21.00 7.52 -8.90
CA PRO A 120 -19.59 7.24 -9.09
C PRO A 120 -18.70 8.01 -8.11
N VAL A 121 -17.65 7.33 -7.66
CA VAL A 121 -16.65 7.90 -6.72
C VAL A 121 -15.27 7.65 -7.28
N TYR A 122 -14.45 8.70 -7.30
CA TYR A 122 -13.08 8.65 -7.79
C TYR A 122 -12.13 9.31 -6.79
N ALA A 123 -10.93 8.77 -6.69
CA ALA A 123 -9.83 9.37 -5.93
C ALA A 123 -8.49 8.87 -6.47
N THR A 124 -7.42 9.60 -6.16
CA THR A 124 -6.05 9.17 -6.41
C THR A 124 -5.33 8.98 -5.09
N ALA A 125 -4.57 7.91 -4.98
CA ALA A 125 -3.76 7.63 -3.80
C ALA A 125 -2.31 7.30 -4.18
N SER A 126 -1.43 7.43 -3.20
CA SER A 126 -0.04 6.98 -3.29
C SER A 126 0.37 6.28 -2.00
N SER A 127 1.37 5.41 -2.10
CA SER A 127 1.90 4.69 -0.93
C SER A 127 3.41 4.59 -1.00
N LEU A 128 4.04 4.83 0.15
CA LEU A 128 5.46 4.65 0.37
C LEU A 128 5.64 3.66 1.52
N SER A 129 6.35 2.56 1.32
CA SER A 129 6.58 1.58 2.38
C SER A 129 8.06 1.27 2.58
N LEU A 130 8.44 1.07 3.84
CA LEU A 130 9.75 0.59 4.27
C LEU A 130 9.54 -0.71 5.04
N MET A 131 10.20 -1.79 4.60
CA MET A 131 9.96 -3.12 5.12
C MET A 131 11.24 -3.88 5.40
N CYS A 132 11.29 -4.58 6.54
CA CYS A 132 12.29 -5.60 6.84
C CYS A 132 11.75 -6.95 6.42
N ASN A 133 12.47 -7.65 5.56
CA ASN A 133 12.04 -8.88 4.93
C ASN A 133 12.98 -10.04 5.28
N ILE A 134 12.40 -11.23 5.38
CA ILE A 134 13.10 -12.49 5.56
C ILE A 134 12.68 -13.44 4.46
N PHE A 135 13.65 -14.13 3.83
CA PHE A 135 13.41 -15.10 2.76
C PHE A 135 14.17 -16.39 3.05
N ILE A 136 13.48 -17.50 2.85
CA ILE A 136 14.02 -18.85 3.03
C ILE A 136 14.07 -19.50 1.64
N GLU A 137 15.23 -20.11 1.29
CA GLU A 137 15.44 -20.93 0.11
C GLU A 137 15.31 -22.42 0.50
N PRO A 138 14.12 -23.06 0.33
CA PRO A 138 13.86 -24.40 0.87
C PRO A 138 14.80 -25.48 0.33
N MET A 139 15.20 -25.39 -0.94
CA MET A 139 16.10 -26.36 -1.53
C MET A 139 17.48 -26.35 -0.85
N ARG A 140 18.00 -25.16 -0.56
CA ARG A 140 19.26 -25.01 0.19
C ARG A 140 19.14 -25.44 1.64
N LEU A 141 18.00 -25.16 2.27
CA LEU A 141 17.71 -25.62 3.62
C LEU A 141 17.71 -27.15 3.69
N ALA A 142 17.18 -27.84 2.66
CA ALA A 142 17.20 -29.29 2.55
C ALA A 142 18.54 -29.89 2.08
N GLY A 143 19.59 -29.07 1.93
CA GLY A 143 20.93 -29.53 1.56
C GLY A 143 21.14 -29.73 0.05
N PHE A 144 20.16 -29.38 -0.79
CA PHE A 144 20.34 -29.45 -2.25
C PHE A 144 21.13 -28.24 -2.75
N SER A 145 22.05 -28.49 -3.67
CA SER A 145 22.70 -27.39 -4.40
C SER A 145 21.77 -26.91 -5.50
N PRO A 146 21.12 -25.75 -5.36
CA PRO A 146 20.26 -25.24 -6.41
C PRO A 146 21.14 -24.85 -7.59
N GLY A 147 20.68 -25.18 -8.79
CA GLY A 147 21.29 -24.72 -10.01
C GLY A 147 21.09 -23.22 -10.23
N ARG A 148 20.76 -22.82 -11.46
CA ARG A 148 20.48 -21.41 -11.78
C ARG A 148 19.20 -20.89 -11.13
N LEU A 149 18.26 -21.78 -10.80
CA LEU A 149 16.95 -21.43 -10.21
C LEU A 149 16.99 -21.67 -8.69
N ARG A 150 16.64 -20.64 -7.94
CA ARG A 150 16.62 -20.67 -6.47
C ARG A 150 15.26 -20.21 -5.96
N PRO A 151 14.27 -21.13 -5.85
CA PRO A 151 12.96 -20.81 -5.32
C PRO A 151 13.05 -20.40 -3.85
N TYR A 152 12.18 -19.49 -3.46
CA TYR A 152 12.12 -18.99 -2.09
C TYR A 152 10.71 -18.68 -1.65
N LEU A 153 10.51 -18.67 -0.32
CA LEU A 153 9.37 -18.12 0.37
C LEU A 153 9.85 -16.98 1.26
N GLY A 154 9.02 -15.96 1.42
CA GLY A 154 9.41 -14.83 2.24
C GLY A 154 8.24 -14.13 2.91
N GLY A 155 8.58 -13.36 3.92
CA GLY A 155 7.65 -12.48 4.62
C GLY A 155 8.37 -11.23 5.09
N GLY A 156 7.62 -10.17 5.31
CA GLY A 156 8.16 -8.90 5.77
C GLY A 156 7.17 -8.12 6.61
N LEU A 157 7.73 -7.30 7.49
CA LEU A 157 7.01 -6.36 8.33
C LEU A 157 7.62 -4.98 8.19
N GLY A 158 6.79 -3.95 8.30
CA GLY A 158 7.28 -2.59 8.16
C GLY A 158 6.24 -1.52 8.39
N LEU A 159 6.50 -0.37 7.80
CA LEU A 159 5.62 0.79 7.84
C LEU A 159 5.25 1.21 6.42
N ALA A 160 3.99 1.61 6.24
CA ALA A 160 3.50 2.21 5.00
C ALA A 160 2.92 3.59 5.30
N TYR A 161 3.36 4.58 4.56
CA TYR A 161 2.78 5.92 4.53
C TYR A 161 1.88 6.01 3.31
N ASN A 162 0.58 6.07 3.56
CA ASN A 162 -0.46 6.16 2.54
C ASN A 162 -1.02 7.59 2.50
N ARG A 163 -1.18 8.12 1.30
CA ARG A 163 -1.82 9.40 1.04
C ARG A 163 -2.95 9.20 0.04
N ILE A 164 -4.08 9.87 0.25
CA ILE A 164 -5.18 9.96 -0.69
C ILE A 164 -5.52 11.42 -0.92
N ASP A 165 -5.75 11.79 -2.16
CA ASP A 165 -6.34 13.07 -2.50
C ASP A 165 -7.85 13.06 -2.17
N GLY A 166 -8.50 14.21 -2.22
CA GLY A 166 -9.93 14.29 -1.92
C GLY A 166 -10.75 13.38 -2.83
N MET A 167 -11.67 12.61 -2.24
CA MET A 167 -12.59 11.76 -3.00
C MET A 167 -13.66 12.60 -3.68
N THR A 168 -13.84 12.39 -4.97
CA THR A 168 -14.84 13.08 -5.79
C THR A 168 -16.06 12.19 -5.95
N TYR A 169 -17.20 12.65 -5.47
CA TYR A 169 -18.51 12.00 -5.60
C TYR A 169 -19.32 12.70 -6.68
N LEU A 170 -19.86 11.93 -7.63
CA LEU A 170 -20.71 12.43 -8.71
C LEU A 170 -22.15 11.97 -8.50
N PHE A 171 -23.10 12.87 -8.73
CA PHE A 171 -24.53 12.60 -8.57
C PHE A 171 -25.29 12.93 -9.88
N PRO A 172 -25.09 12.16 -10.95
CA PRO A 172 -25.71 12.45 -12.26
C PRO A 172 -27.23 12.28 -12.26
N GLY A 173 -27.77 11.48 -11.34
CA GLY A 173 -29.22 11.27 -11.21
C GLY A 173 -30.00 12.45 -10.61
N LEU A 174 -29.31 13.48 -10.09
CA LEU A 174 -29.95 14.67 -9.57
C LEU A 174 -30.23 15.67 -10.71
N LYS A 175 -31.35 16.40 -10.62
CA LYS A 175 -31.73 17.43 -11.62
C LYS A 175 -30.64 18.48 -11.85
N VAL A 176 -29.89 18.85 -10.82
CA VAL A 176 -28.65 19.61 -10.91
C VAL A 176 -27.52 18.65 -10.61
N HIS A 177 -26.63 18.43 -11.56
CA HIS A 177 -25.47 17.54 -11.40
C HIS A 177 -24.61 18.07 -10.24
N LYS A 178 -24.59 17.32 -9.14
CA LYS A 178 -23.80 17.68 -7.95
C LYS A 178 -22.47 16.95 -8.00
N ILE A 179 -21.43 17.70 -7.64
CA ILE A 179 -20.06 17.19 -7.43
C ILE A 179 -19.68 17.55 -6.02
N SER A 180 -19.20 16.57 -5.28
CA SER A 180 -18.71 16.77 -3.91
C SER A 180 -17.29 16.25 -3.80
N ILE A 181 -16.40 17.01 -3.16
CA ILE A 181 -15.00 16.66 -2.98
C ILE A 181 -14.68 16.69 -1.48
N THR A 182 -14.27 15.54 -0.94
CA THR A 182 -13.87 15.41 0.46
C THR A 182 -12.45 15.97 0.69
N PRO A 183 -12.04 16.22 1.95
CA PRO A 183 -10.64 16.48 2.27
C PRO A 183 -9.72 15.35 1.85
N SER A 184 -8.49 15.71 1.50
CA SER A 184 -7.40 14.74 1.38
C SER A 184 -7.00 14.16 2.73
N GLY A 185 -6.21 13.08 2.74
CA GLY A 185 -5.72 12.54 3.99
C GLY A 185 -4.44 11.72 3.88
N GLU A 186 -3.80 11.55 5.01
CA GLU A 186 -2.52 10.83 5.13
C GLU A 186 -2.54 9.91 6.34
N LYS A 187 -1.89 8.74 6.22
CA LYS A 187 -1.79 7.81 7.34
C LYS A 187 -0.55 6.95 7.25
N THR A 188 0.22 6.93 8.33
CA THR A 188 1.25 5.91 8.54
C THR A 188 0.64 4.71 9.25
N ASN A 189 0.92 3.52 8.71
CA ASN A 189 0.39 2.24 9.19
C ASN A 189 1.51 1.23 9.36
N ARG A 190 1.26 0.19 10.15
CA ARG A 190 2.02 -1.05 10.05
C ARG A 190 1.63 -1.75 8.75
N ALA A 191 2.63 -2.30 8.07
CA ALA A 191 2.47 -3.05 6.84
C ALA A 191 3.07 -4.44 6.98
N PHE A 192 2.54 -5.41 6.24
CA PHE A 192 3.15 -6.72 6.13
C PHE A 192 3.06 -7.24 4.69
N MET A 193 3.96 -8.14 4.34
CA MET A 193 3.91 -8.84 3.06
C MET A 193 4.23 -10.32 3.21
N VAL A 194 3.70 -11.11 2.28
CA VAL A 194 4.06 -12.51 2.06
C VAL A 194 4.38 -12.69 0.59
N THR A 195 5.43 -13.43 0.28
CA THR A 195 5.90 -13.60 -1.08
C THR A 195 6.39 -15.01 -1.35
N VAL A 196 6.21 -15.44 -2.58
CA VAL A 196 6.83 -16.64 -3.16
C VAL A 196 7.49 -16.23 -4.47
N GLY A 197 8.69 -16.71 -4.70
CA GLY A 197 9.43 -16.32 -5.89
C GLY A 197 10.59 -17.24 -6.20
N THR A 198 11.34 -16.85 -7.22
CA THR A 198 12.59 -17.53 -7.59
C THR A 198 13.64 -16.52 -8.02
N LEU A 199 14.87 -16.74 -7.56
CA LEU A 199 16.04 -16.05 -8.09
C LEU A 199 16.60 -16.88 -9.24
N ILE A 200 16.89 -16.22 -10.34
CA ILE A 200 17.49 -16.80 -11.54
C ILE A 200 18.90 -16.23 -11.68
N ALA A 201 19.92 -17.05 -11.45
CA ALA A 201 21.31 -16.60 -11.59
C ALA A 201 21.64 -16.35 -13.08
N LEU A 202 21.90 -15.10 -13.44
CA LEU A 202 22.34 -14.68 -14.77
C LEU A 202 23.87 -14.77 -14.88
N SER A 203 24.57 -14.45 -13.79
CA SER A 203 26.01 -14.62 -13.65
C SER A 203 26.38 -14.96 -12.20
N GLN A 204 27.66 -14.97 -11.86
CA GLN A 204 28.13 -15.19 -10.49
C GLN A 204 27.66 -14.07 -9.52
N ARG A 205 27.40 -12.87 -10.03
CA ARG A 205 27.04 -11.69 -9.24
C ARG A 205 25.67 -11.11 -9.57
N VAL A 206 25.11 -11.41 -10.75
CA VAL A 206 23.85 -10.82 -11.22
C VAL A 206 22.76 -11.88 -11.19
N PHE A 207 21.61 -11.50 -10.66
CA PHE A 207 20.43 -12.36 -10.61
C PHE A 207 19.15 -11.59 -11.00
N LEU A 208 18.23 -12.30 -11.62
CA LEU A 208 16.85 -11.87 -11.83
C LEU A 208 16.00 -12.42 -10.67
N ASP A 209 15.12 -11.62 -10.14
CA ASP A 209 14.14 -11.99 -9.11
C ASP A 209 12.73 -11.92 -9.71
N VAL A 210 12.02 -13.03 -9.70
CA VAL A 210 10.62 -13.12 -10.15
C VAL A 210 9.78 -13.58 -8.98
N ALA A 211 8.83 -12.77 -8.54
CA ALA A 211 8.04 -13.08 -7.37
C ALA A 211 6.56 -12.72 -7.54
N TYR A 212 5.72 -13.49 -6.88
CA TYR A 212 4.35 -13.12 -6.56
C TYR A 212 4.30 -12.70 -5.09
N ARG A 213 3.66 -11.57 -4.82
CA ARG A 213 3.60 -10.97 -3.48
C ARG A 213 2.19 -10.51 -3.15
N TYR A 214 1.76 -10.79 -1.94
CA TYR A 214 0.66 -10.12 -1.27
C TYR A 214 1.22 -9.08 -0.30
N THR A 215 0.66 -7.87 -0.30
CA THR A 215 1.05 -6.79 0.62
C THR A 215 -0.18 -6.16 1.23
N ASP A 216 -0.21 -6.03 2.56
CA ASP A 216 -1.17 -5.21 3.28
C ASP A 216 -0.48 -3.92 3.73
N LEU A 217 -0.95 -2.81 3.22
CA LEU A 217 -0.41 -1.47 3.48
C LEU A 217 -1.17 -0.73 4.58
N GLY A 218 -2.11 -1.42 5.23
CA GLY A 218 -2.94 -0.85 6.28
C GLY A 218 -4.07 0.03 5.74
N ARG A 219 -4.32 1.15 6.41
CA ARG A 219 -5.48 2.00 6.11
C ARG A 219 -5.12 3.19 5.22
N VAL A 220 -6.02 3.51 4.30
CA VAL A 220 -6.12 4.81 3.63
C VAL A 220 -7.29 5.54 4.26
N ARG A 221 -7.15 6.84 4.52
CA ARG A 221 -8.21 7.65 5.11
C ARG A 221 -8.24 9.04 4.50
N THR A 222 -9.42 9.63 4.40
CA THR A 222 -9.58 11.07 4.28
C THR A 222 -9.52 11.70 5.66
N GLU A 223 -9.16 12.96 5.78
CA GLU A 223 -9.21 13.65 7.07
C GLU A 223 -10.60 14.26 7.31
N ALA A 224 -10.90 14.52 8.59
CA ALA A 224 -12.03 15.37 8.95
C ALA A 224 -11.77 16.77 8.44
N GLY A 225 -12.79 17.44 7.95
CA GLY A 225 -12.68 18.80 7.43
C GLY A 225 -13.80 19.13 6.46
N ARG A 226 -13.59 20.16 5.66
CA ARG A 226 -14.62 20.71 4.80
C ARG A 226 -14.72 19.98 3.46
N MET A 227 -15.87 19.36 3.21
CA MET A 227 -16.26 18.83 1.92
C MET A 227 -16.83 19.97 1.08
N TYR A 228 -16.30 20.18 -0.11
CA TYR A 228 -16.79 21.19 -1.05
C TYR A 228 -17.82 20.58 -1.98
N MET A 229 -18.87 21.36 -2.26
CA MET A 229 -19.90 20.98 -3.23
C MET A 229 -20.14 22.14 -4.20
N ASN A 230 -20.36 21.83 -5.47
CA ASN A 230 -20.56 22.85 -6.51
C ASN A 230 -21.81 23.72 -6.30
N ASN A 231 -22.81 23.20 -5.56
CA ASN A 231 -24.03 23.93 -5.23
C ASN A 231 -24.01 24.57 -3.82
N LEU A 232 -22.95 24.37 -3.04
CA LEU A 232 -22.78 24.96 -1.71
C LEU A 232 -21.30 25.38 -1.52
N PRO A 233 -20.92 26.56 -2.00
CA PRO A 233 -19.52 27.02 -1.96
C PRO A 233 -18.91 27.07 -0.56
N ALA A 234 -19.73 27.30 0.48
CA ALA A 234 -19.28 27.26 1.87
C ALA A 234 -18.85 25.87 2.34
N GLY A 235 -19.28 24.80 1.62
CA GLY A 235 -19.02 23.42 2.00
C GLY A 235 -19.70 23.00 3.30
N ILE A 236 -19.48 21.77 3.68
CA ILE A 236 -19.93 21.20 4.98
C ILE A 236 -18.73 20.51 5.65
N GLU A 237 -18.63 20.66 6.97
CA GLU A 237 -17.67 19.88 7.75
C GLU A 237 -18.11 18.42 7.79
N ILE A 238 -17.18 17.50 7.59
CA ILE A 238 -17.42 16.05 7.67
C ILE A 238 -16.33 15.37 8.49
N SER A 239 -16.66 14.22 9.05
CA SER A 239 -15.71 13.31 9.72
C SER A 239 -14.84 12.56 8.72
N GLU A 240 -13.77 11.92 9.23
CA GLU A 240 -12.88 11.09 8.42
C GLU A 240 -13.59 9.83 7.91
N THR A 241 -13.30 9.46 6.66
CA THR A 241 -13.63 8.15 6.10
C THR A 241 -12.37 7.31 5.91
N ARG A 242 -12.52 5.99 5.89
CA ARG A 242 -11.38 5.09 5.80
C ARG A 242 -11.71 3.81 5.06
N THR A 243 -10.66 3.24 4.47
CA THR A 243 -10.65 1.90 3.90
C THR A 243 -9.35 1.16 4.25
N ARG A 244 -9.24 -0.11 3.91
CA ARG A 244 -8.02 -0.91 3.99
C ARG A 244 -7.41 -1.08 2.60
N LEU A 245 -6.10 -0.87 2.50
CA LEU A 245 -5.36 -1.02 1.26
C LEU A 245 -4.54 -2.31 1.32
N GLY A 246 -4.93 -3.29 0.53
CA GLY A 246 -4.19 -4.50 0.28
C GLY A 246 -4.02 -4.72 -1.21
N SER A 247 -2.90 -5.28 -1.63
CA SER A 247 -2.61 -5.59 -3.02
C SER A 247 -1.94 -6.95 -3.17
N HIS A 248 -2.01 -7.50 -4.36
CA HIS A 248 -1.21 -8.63 -4.78
C HIS A 248 -0.70 -8.39 -6.19
N GLY A 249 0.48 -8.94 -6.52
CA GLY A 249 1.06 -8.64 -7.83
C GLY A 249 2.33 -9.43 -8.11
N ILE A 250 2.84 -9.21 -9.32
CA ILE A 250 4.08 -9.78 -9.81
C ILE A 250 5.18 -8.72 -9.69
N PHE A 251 6.32 -9.14 -9.15
CA PHE A 251 7.53 -8.35 -8.99
C PHE A 251 8.62 -8.91 -9.89
N LEU A 252 9.26 -8.04 -10.64
CA LEU A 252 10.43 -8.35 -11.48
C LEU A 252 11.58 -7.47 -11.00
N GLY A 253 12.65 -8.10 -10.53
CA GLY A 253 13.80 -7.40 -9.97
C GLY A 253 15.10 -7.85 -10.60
N LEU A 254 16.05 -6.94 -10.71
CA LEU A 254 17.44 -7.21 -11.05
C LEU A 254 18.30 -6.91 -9.82
N GLY A 255 19.14 -7.87 -9.43
CA GLY A 255 20.01 -7.72 -8.27
C GLY A 255 21.47 -8.01 -8.60
N TYR A 256 22.34 -7.41 -7.76
CA TYR A 256 23.78 -7.56 -7.82
C TYR A 256 24.31 -7.95 -6.43
N SER A 257 25.12 -9.02 -6.37
CA SER A 257 25.77 -9.54 -5.17
C SER A 257 27.25 -9.16 -5.14
N PHE A 258 27.74 -8.76 -3.97
CA PHE A 258 29.13 -8.34 -3.76
C PHE A 258 29.99 -9.48 -3.24
#